data_635887fc0ccdd5beeebc83ec03fbe964
#
_entry.id   635887fc0ccdd5beeebc83ec03fbe964
#
_cell.length_a   1.000
_cell.length_b   1.000
_cell.length_c   1.000
_cell.angle_alpha   90.00
_cell.angle_beta   90.00
_cell.angle_gamma   90.00
#
_symmetry.space_group_name_H-M   'P 1'
#
loop_
_entity.id
_entity.type
_entity.pdbx_description
1 polymer ?
#
loop_
_entity_poly.entity_id
_entity_poly.type
_entity_poly.pdbx_seq_one_letter_code
_entity_poly.pdbx_strand_id
1 'polypeptide(L)'
;EFRRRFGDSWSRSSLGPAVRQFFDHGGRQLYVVRVANGARGAMLCLPASGSALVLRAVEPGSTEQIRAAVDYDGVDETDDALFNLTLQRIDPASGHVIDQETYRRASYREEDGSFIGDSLLTSSLARIEQPHPRHRPEPTPVSGAALRPGYAEKVQEGADGHELTDYDLVGSRRAGTGNFALDTLSRLDLVYLPPPGKNRDLGPASLLAAELFCRERGAMLIADPQSGWVTPAKAIDGVRRLGLASPNAMTYFPRMYQRDGDGSARTIGGAIAGRLCKQDRLASGPAPDAGLALSRDLVAAFNVEPDDVPALEREGLNPIINGAAGRARLLPSVTLRGG
;
A
#
# COMPACT_ATOMS: atom_id res chain seq x y z
N GLU A 1 -11.97 4.92 -0.20
CA GLU A 1 -10.88 4.99 -1.19
C GLU A 1 -10.00 3.74 -1.17
N PHE A 2 -9.47 3.32 -0.01
CA PHE A 2 -8.60 2.13 0.09
C PHE A 2 -9.25 0.88 -0.53
N ARG A 3 -10.50 0.56 -0.13
CA ARG A 3 -11.21 -0.60 -0.68
C ARG A 3 -11.44 -0.52 -2.20
N ARG A 4 -11.68 0.67 -2.72
CA ARG A 4 -11.87 0.87 -4.16
C ARG A 4 -10.58 0.60 -4.96
N ARG A 5 -9.40 0.97 -4.40
CA ARG A 5 -8.09 0.81 -5.07
C ARG A 5 -7.45 -0.56 -4.85
N PHE A 6 -7.58 -1.11 -3.64
CA PHE A 6 -6.85 -2.31 -3.23
C PHE A 6 -7.78 -3.51 -2.97
N GLY A 7 -9.08 -3.35 -3.18
CA GLY A 7 -10.06 -4.38 -2.88
C GLY A 7 -10.34 -4.54 -1.38
N ASP A 8 -11.04 -5.60 -1.05
CA ASP A 8 -11.27 -5.97 0.35
C ASP A 8 -10.03 -6.64 0.97
N SER A 9 -10.07 -6.83 2.29
CA SER A 9 -9.00 -7.41 3.06
C SER A 9 -8.57 -8.78 2.49
N TRP A 10 -7.48 -8.83 1.76
CA TRP A 10 -6.91 -10.06 1.26
C TRP A 10 -6.29 -10.86 2.41
N SER A 11 -6.68 -12.13 2.54
CA SER A 11 -6.29 -12.97 3.67
C SER A 11 -4.78 -13.21 3.81
N ARG A 12 -4.01 -13.02 2.72
CA ARG A 12 -2.56 -13.17 2.70
C ARG A 12 -1.80 -11.88 3.01
N SER A 13 -2.47 -10.72 3.07
CA SER A 13 -1.84 -9.42 3.32
C SER A 13 -2.15 -8.91 4.72
N SER A 14 -1.14 -8.37 5.39
CA SER A 14 -1.30 -7.66 6.66
C SER A 14 -1.70 -6.19 6.50
N LEU A 15 -1.62 -5.64 5.28
CA LEU A 15 -1.91 -4.23 5.00
C LEU A 15 -3.37 -3.86 5.24
N GLY A 16 -4.32 -4.63 4.71
CA GLY A 16 -5.74 -4.34 4.88
C GLY A 16 -6.19 -4.26 6.34
N PRO A 17 -5.85 -5.26 7.19
CA PRO A 17 -6.04 -5.19 8.63
C PRO A 17 -5.39 -3.97 9.27
N ALA A 18 -4.15 -3.64 8.91
CA ALA A 18 -3.42 -2.48 9.46
C ALA A 18 -4.11 -1.15 9.13
N VAL A 19 -4.57 -0.97 7.89
CA VAL A 19 -5.32 0.22 7.47
C VAL A 19 -6.63 0.35 8.27
N ARG A 20 -7.36 -0.75 8.46
CA ARG A 20 -8.58 -0.74 9.27
C ARG A 20 -8.26 -0.35 10.72
N GLN A 21 -7.27 -1.00 11.34
CA GLN A 21 -6.81 -0.67 12.69
C GLN A 21 -6.46 0.82 12.84
N PHE A 22 -5.80 1.42 11.85
CA PHE A 22 -5.44 2.83 11.89
C PHE A 22 -6.66 3.74 12.01
N PHE A 23 -7.67 3.56 11.16
CA PHE A 23 -8.88 4.38 11.18
C PHE A 23 -9.76 4.10 12.41
N ASP A 24 -9.91 2.84 12.82
CA ASP A 24 -10.69 2.45 14.01
C ASP A 24 -10.09 3.03 15.30
N HIS A 25 -8.78 3.28 15.32
CA HIS A 25 -8.08 3.87 16.46
C HIS A 25 -7.89 5.39 16.37
N GLY A 26 -8.48 6.04 15.36
CA GLY A 26 -8.59 7.48 15.27
C GLY A 26 -7.63 8.16 14.30
N GLY A 27 -6.93 7.41 13.46
CA GLY A 27 -6.21 7.95 12.31
C GLY A 27 -7.17 8.63 11.33
N ARG A 28 -6.70 9.62 10.58
CA ARG A 28 -7.52 10.38 9.62
C ARG A 28 -6.96 10.39 8.21
N GLN A 29 -5.66 10.48 8.08
CA GLN A 29 -4.96 10.53 6.79
C GLN A 29 -3.88 9.47 6.75
N LEU A 30 -3.87 8.68 5.70
CA LEU A 30 -2.94 7.59 5.49
C LEU A 30 -2.52 7.57 4.02
N TYR A 31 -1.23 7.47 3.79
CA TYR A 31 -0.65 7.16 2.49
C TYR A 31 -0.26 5.69 2.45
N VAL A 32 -0.58 5.03 1.35
CA VAL A 32 -0.29 3.61 1.16
C VAL A 32 0.64 3.46 -0.03
N VAL A 33 1.76 2.80 0.18
CA VAL A 33 2.67 2.36 -0.88
C VAL A 33 2.42 0.89 -1.13
N ARG A 34 2.07 0.56 -2.38
CA ARG A 34 2.00 -0.82 -2.83
C ARG A 34 3.40 -1.29 -3.20
N VAL A 35 3.86 -2.32 -2.54
CA VAL A 35 5.11 -2.99 -2.86
C VAL A 35 4.79 -4.32 -3.56
N ALA A 36 5.51 -4.62 -4.63
CA ALA A 36 5.35 -5.85 -5.39
C ALA A 36 6.71 -6.39 -5.85
N ASN A 37 6.82 -7.70 -5.96
CA ASN A 37 8.01 -8.39 -6.46
C ASN A 37 7.68 -9.04 -7.81
N GLY A 38 8.07 -8.39 -8.92
CA GLY A 38 7.85 -8.91 -10.26
C GLY A 38 6.40 -8.99 -10.72
N ALA A 39 5.47 -8.31 -10.03
CA ALA A 39 4.10 -8.19 -10.50
C ALA A 39 4.02 -7.36 -11.78
N ARG A 40 3.07 -7.69 -12.66
CA ARG A 40 2.88 -7.03 -13.95
C ARG A 40 1.42 -6.70 -14.19
N GLY A 41 1.18 -5.54 -14.82
CA GLY A 41 -0.14 -5.18 -15.33
C GLY A 41 -0.54 -6.01 -16.55
N ALA A 42 -1.84 -6.17 -16.76
CA ALA A 42 -2.39 -6.73 -17.99
C ALA A 42 -2.01 -5.88 -19.21
N MET A 43 -1.91 -6.49 -20.38
CA MET A 43 -1.52 -5.80 -21.61
C MET A 43 -2.68 -5.79 -22.61
N LEU A 44 -2.91 -4.63 -23.19
CA LEU A 44 -3.80 -4.40 -24.32
C LEU A 44 -2.97 -4.14 -25.58
N CYS A 45 -3.46 -4.60 -26.71
CA CYS A 45 -2.84 -4.36 -28.02
C CYS A 45 -3.94 -3.85 -28.97
N LEU A 46 -3.79 -2.61 -29.41
CA LEU A 46 -4.69 -1.96 -30.35
C LEU A 46 -3.99 -1.86 -31.71
N PRO A 47 -4.44 -2.61 -32.73
CA PRO A 47 -3.81 -2.64 -34.04
C PRO A 47 -3.72 -1.25 -34.67
N ALA A 48 -2.64 -0.97 -35.41
CA ALA A 48 -2.36 0.30 -36.06
C ALA A 48 -1.52 0.09 -37.34
N SER A 49 -2.14 -0.38 -38.39
CA SER A 49 -1.53 -0.58 -39.74
C SER A 49 -0.04 -1.01 -39.72
N GLY A 50 0.20 -2.32 -39.45
CA GLY A 50 1.57 -2.88 -39.38
C GLY A 50 2.34 -2.55 -38.09
N SER A 51 1.71 -1.88 -37.15
CA SER A 51 2.18 -1.59 -35.81
C SER A 51 1.04 -1.75 -34.81
N ALA A 52 1.23 -1.38 -33.54
CA ALA A 52 0.16 -1.39 -32.54
C ALA A 52 0.40 -0.33 -31.45
N LEU A 53 -0.68 0.22 -30.92
CA LEU A 53 -0.64 0.93 -29.64
C LEU A 53 -0.74 -0.12 -28.53
N VAL A 54 0.38 -0.34 -27.84
CA VAL A 54 0.47 -1.28 -26.73
C VAL A 54 0.31 -0.53 -25.42
N LEU A 55 -0.65 -0.96 -24.61
CA LEU A 55 -0.96 -0.37 -23.32
C LEU A 55 -0.79 -1.41 -22.22
N ARG A 56 -0.20 -1.00 -21.12
CA ARG A 56 -0.09 -1.83 -19.92
C ARG A 56 -0.88 -1.20 -18.77
N ALA A 57 -1.70 -2.02 -18.11
CA ALA A 57 -2.43 -1.61 -16.92
C ALA A 57 -1.47 -1.10 -15.84
N VAL A 58 -1.82 0.02 -15.21
CA VAL A 58 -1.05 0.60 -14.09
C VAL A 58 -1.09 -0.31 -12.88
N GLU A 59 -2.25 -0.89 -12.60
CA GLU A 59 -2.40 -1.83 -11.50
C GLU A 59 -1.94 -3.23 -11.93
N PRO A 60 -0.91 -3.80 -11.29
CA PRO A 60 -0.52 -5.17 -11.55
C PRO A 60 -1.48 -6.15 -10.86
N GLY A 61 -1.57 -7.36 -11.39
CA GLY A 61 -2.33 -8.44 -10.80
C GLY A 61 -3.05 -9.30 -11.82
N SER A 62 -3.23 -10.58 -11.50
CA SER A 62 -3.89 -11.56 -12.34
C SER A 62 -5.39 -11.33 -12.49
N THR A 63 -6.00 -10.60 -11.54
CA THR A 63 -7.44 -10.31 -11.54
C THR A 63 -7.78 -8.98 -12.23
N GLU A 64 -6.79 -8.22 -12.68
CA GLU A 64 -7.03 -6.93 -13.32
C GLU A 64 -7.76 -7.13 -14.67
N GLN A 65 -8.94 -6.55 -14.78
CA GLN A 65 -9.77 -6.58 -15.97
C GLN A 65 -9.80 -5.19 -16.59
N ILE A 66 -8.94 -4.98 -17.59
CA ILE A 66 -8.88 -3.75 -18.37
C ILE A 66 -9.27 -4.02 -19.82
N ARG A 67 -10.00 -3.09 -20.43
CA ARG A 67 -10.33 -3.10 -21.85
C ARG A 67 -10.27 -1.71 -22.45
N ALA A 68 -10.13 -1.63 -23.77
CA ALA A 68 -10.04 -0.37 -24.49
C ALA A 68 -10.95 -0.34 -25.72
N ALA A 69 -11.48 0.83 -26.03
CA ALA A 69 -12.17 1.08 -27.29
C ALA A 69 -11.48 2.24 -28.02
N VAL A 70 -11.38 2.10 -29.34
CA VAL A 70 -10.94 3.14 -30.26
C VAL A 70 -12.09 3.46 -31.21
N ASP A 71 -12.36 4.75 -31.37
CA ASP A 71 -13.30 5.26 -32.35
C ASP A 71 -12.77 6.56 -32.98
N TYR A 72 -13.46 7.02 -34.02
CA TYR A 72 -13.15 8.26 -34.74
C TYR A 72 -14.34 9.24 -34.71
N ASP A 73 -15.24 9.08 -33.75
CA ASP A 73 -16.40 9.94 -33.63
C ASP A 73 -15.99 11.41 -33.39
N GLY A 74 -16.47 12.31 -34.29
CA GLY A 74 -16.11 13.71 -34.24
C GLY A 74 -14.64 14.03 -34.65
N VAL A 75 -13.91 13.08 -35.23
CA VAL A 75 -12.61 13.30 -35.87
C VAL A 75 -12.82 13.55 -37.35
N ASP A 76 -12.11 14.54 -37.91
CA ASP A 76 -12.16 14.82 -39.37
C ASP A 76 -11.60 13.63 -40.17
N GLU A 77 -12.30 13.22 -41.21
CA GLU A 77 -11.89 12.08 -42.02
C GLU A 77 -10.52 12.29 -42.73
N THR A 78 -10.13 13.54 -42.95
CA THR A 78 -8.83 13.91 -43.53
C THR A 78 -7.68 13.87 -42.52
N ASP A 79 -7.99 13.83 -41.23
CA ASP A 79 -6.98 13.78 -40.17
C ASP A 79 -6.64 12.32 -39.84
N ASP A 80 -5.52 11.86 -40.34
CA ASP A 80 -5.03 10.49 -40.16
C ASP A 80 -4.25 10.30 -38.84
N ALA A 81 -4.07 11.35 -38.03
CA ALA A 81 -3.33 11.29 -36.80
C ALA A 81 -4.23 11.11 -35.56
N LEU A 82 -5.44 11.68 -35.59
CA LEU A 82 -6.31 11.75 -34.43
C LEU A 82 -7.25 10.55 -34.30
N PHE A 83 -7.50 10.18 -33.06
CA PHE A 83 -8.45 9.13 -32.66
C PHE A 83 -8.99 9.39 -31.26
N ASN A 84 -10.04 8.70 -30.88
CA ASN A 84 -10.53 8.68 -29.51
C ASN A 84 -10.14 7.35 -28.87
N LEU A 85 -9.70 7.40 -27.59
CA LEU A 85 -9.39 6.23 -26.78
C LEU A 85 -10.23 6.23 -25.52
N THR A 86 -10.97 5.16 -25.29
CA THR A 86 -11.67 4.91 -24.03
C THR A 86 -11.07 3.70 -23.34
N LEU A 87 -10.61 3.90 -22.10
CA LEU A 87 -10.11 2.85 -21.23
C LEU A 87 -11.13 2.54 -20.16
N GLN A 88 -11.35 1.28 -19.84
CA GLN A 88 -12.22 0.86 -18.76
C GLN A 88 -11.56 -0.21 -17.90
N ARG A 89 -11.74 -0.08 -16.57
CA ARG A 89 -11.52 -1.14 -15.60
C ARG A 89 -12.87 -1.75 -15.25
N ILE A 90 -12.94 -3.08 -15.24
CA ILE A 90 -14.17 -3.83 -15.02
C ILE A 90 -14.02 -4.67 -13.76
N ASP A 91 -15.06 -4.73 -12.97
CA ASP A 91 -15.18 -5.70 -11.88
C ASP A 91 -15.31 -7.12 -12.47
N PRO A 92 -14.36 -8.03 -12.16
CA PRO A 92 -14.37 -9.37 -12.75
C PRO A 92 -15.57 -10.23 -12.32
N ALA A 93 -16.20 -9.93 -11.19
CA ALA A 93 -17.32 -10.69 -10.68
C ALA A 93 -18.68 -10.25 -11.26
N SER A 94 -18.87 -8.94 -11.43
CA SER A 94 -20.14 -8.36 -11.88
C SER A 94 -20.11 -7.88 -13.34
N GLY A 95 -18.92 -7.72 -13.94
CA GLY A 95 -18.78 -7.12 -15.27
C GLY A 95 -19.05 -5.61 -15.32
N HIS A 96 -19.30 -4.96 -14.19
CA HIS A 96 -19.57 -3.53 -14.13
C HIS A 96 -18.28 -2.72 -14.31
N VAL A 97 -18.41 -1.56 -14.95
CA VAL A 97 -17.31 -0.60 -15.07
C VAL A 97 -17.06 0.03 -13.71
N ILE A 98 -15.85 -0.18 -13.18
CA ILE A 98 -15.38 0.42 -11.92
C ILE A 98 -14.83 1.82 -12.17
N ASP A 99 -14.04 1.95 -13.26
CA ASP A 99 -13.33 3.18 -13.61
C ASP A 99 -13.28 3.34 -15.12
N GLN A 100 -13.31 4.58 -15.61
CA GLN A 100 -13.24 4.88 -17.05
C GLN A 100 -12.48 6.18 -17.28
N GLU A 101 -11.64 6.18 -18.30
CA GLU A 101 -10.96 7.35 -18.82
C GLU A 101 -11.23 7.45 -20.32
N THR A 102 -11.46 8.67 -20.82
CA THR A 102 -11.71 8.91 -22.24
C THR A 102 -10.83 10.05 -22.74
N TYR A 103 -10.04 9.77 -23.75
CA TYR A 103 -9.14 10.70 -24.42
C TYR A 103 -9.70 10.99 -25.82
N ARG A 104 -10.22 12.20 -25.99
CA ARG A 104 -10.80 12.62 -27.28
C ARG A 104 -9.76 13.34 -28.10
N ARG A 105 -9.76 13.07 -29.42
CA ARG A 105 -8.85 13.69 -30.41
C ARG A 105 -7.38 13.57 -29.99
N ALA A 106 -7.01 12.42 -29.43
CA ALA A 106 -5.62 12.11 -29.12
C ALA A 106 -4.84 11.77 -30.39
N SER A 107 -3.57 12.17 -30.46
CA SER A 107 -2.67 11.85 -31.55
C SER A 107 -1.75 10.68 -31.20
N TYR A 108 -1.38 9.89 -32.18
CA TYR A 108 -0.31 8.90 -32.04
C TYR A 108 1.09 9.51 -32.28
N ARG A 109 1.18 10.72 -32.83
CA ARG A 109 2.43 11.39 -33.17
C ARG A 109 2.99 12.08 -31.92
N GLU A 110 4.28 11.81 -31.63
CA GLU A 110 4.95 12.37 -30.44
C GLU A 110 5.14 13.88 -30.49
N GLU A 111 5.21 14.45 -31.69
CA GLU A 111 5.36 15.89 -31.94
C GLU A 111 4.07 16.70 -31.73
N ASP A 112 2.93 16.03 -31.66
CA ASP A 112 1.64 16.70 -31.52
C ASP A 112 1.35 17.03 -30.04
N GLY A 113 0.82 18.22 -29.78
CA GLY A 113 0.42 18.64 -28.42
C GLY A 113 -0.72 17.80 -27.82
N SER A 114 -1.37 16.93 -28.61
CA SER A 114 -2.38 15.96 -28.17
C SER A 114 -1.84 14.52 -28.12
N PHE A 115 -0.53 14.34 -28.02
CA PHE A 115 0.09 13.02 -28.01
C PHE A 115 -0.49 12.15 -26.88
N ILE A 116 -0.97 10.95 -27.24
CA ILE A 116 -1.62 10.05 -26.29
C ILE A 116 -0.67 9.58 -25.17
N GLY A 117 0.64 9.47 -25.47
CA GLY A 117 1.64 9.08 -24.49
C GLY A 117 1.73 10.05 -23.32
N ASP A 118 1.71 11.37 -23.60
CA ASP A 118 1.73 12.40 -22.56
C ASP A 118 0.47 12.36 -21.69
N SER A 119 -0.69 12.20 -22.33
CA SER A 119 -1.97 12.07 -21.63
C SER A 119 -1.99 10.85 -20.71
N LEU A 120 -1.41 9.74 -21.15
CA LEU A 120 -1.34 8.49 -20.38
C LEU A 120 -0.31 8.54 -19.26
N LEU A 121 0.62 9.50 -19.20
CA LEU A 121 1.52 9.65 -18.04
C LEU A 121 0.77 9.89 -16.74
N THR A 122 -0.39 10.53 -16.79
CA THR A 122 -1.23 10.81 -15.62
C THR A 122 -2.42 9.87 -15.47
N SER A 123 -2.62 8.92 -16.41
CA SER A 123 -3.71 7.94 -16.34
C SER A 123 -3.63 7.11 -15.05
N SER A 124 -4.76 6.78 -14.49
CA SER A 124 -4.89 5.82 -13.40
C SER A 124 -5.06 4.38 -13.89
N LEU A 125 -5.31 4.18 -15.19
CA LEU A 125 -5.66 2.88 -15.76
C LEU A 125 -4.52 2.24 -16.56
N ALA A 126 -3.85 2.99 -17.45
CA ALA A 126 -2.83 2.41 -18.32
C ALA A 126 -1.65 3.35 -18.60
N ARG A 127 -0.55 2.77 -19.05
CA ARG A 127 0.63 3.44 -19.61
C ARG A 127 0.88 2.88 -21.01
N ILE A 128 1.40 3.74 -21.89
CA ILE A 128 1.87 3.29 -23.20
C ILE A 128 3.21 2.55 -23.05
N GLU A 129 3.37 1.45 -23.79
CA GLU A 129 4.65 0.74 -23.91
C GLU A 129 5.35 1.09 -25.23
N GLN A 130 6.65 1.11 -25.19
CA GLN A 130 7.49 1.28 -26.35
C GLN A 130 7.58 -0.05 -27.18
N PRO A 131 7.70 0.01 -28.53
CA PRO A 131 7.71 1.23 -29.36
C PRO A 131 6.31 1.81 -29.56
N HIS A 132 6.25 3.12 -29.79
CA HIS A 132 5.00 3.80 -30.13
C HIS A 132 4.47 3.36 -31.51
N PRO A 133 3.15 3.41 -31.77
CA PRO A 133 2.59 3.07 -33.05
C PRO A 133 3.02 4.07 -34.15
N ARG A 134 3.14 3.58 -35.38
CA ARG A 134 3.52 4.42 -36.53
C ARG A 134 2.31 5.00 -37.27
N HIS A 135 1.12 4.52 -36.92
CA HIS A 135 -0.16 4.94 -37.48
C HIS A 135 -1.18 5.02 -36.35
N ARG A 136 -2.28 5.72 -36.59
CA ARG A 136 -3.36 5.76 -35.58
C ARG A 136 -3.93 4.36 -35.40
N PRO A 137 -4.32 4.01 -34.16
CA PRO A 137 -4.98 2.74 -33.88
C PRO A 137 -6.28 2.60 -34.64
N GLU A 138 -6.53 1.41 -35.18
CA GLU A 138 -7.77 1.08 -35.91
C GLU A 138 -8.97 1.13 -34.96
N PRO A 139 -10.17 1.55 -35.46
CA PRO A 139 -11.38 1.51 -34.65
C PRO A 139 -11.66 0.09 -34.17
N THR A 140 -12.03 -0.04 -32.88
CA THR A 140 -12.45 -1.34 -32.37
C THR A 140 -13.79 -1.74 -32.97
N PRO A 141 -14.01 -3.05 -33.30
CA PRO A 141 -15.22 -3.50 -33.95
C PRO A 141 -16.46 -3.08 -33.20
N VAL A 142 -17.45 -2.62 -33.92
CA VAL A 142 -18.77 -2.30 -33.39
C VAL A 142 -19.53 -3.59 -33.14
N SER A 143 -20.04 -3.80 -31.92
CA SER A 143 -20.81 -5.00 -31.59
C SER A 143 -22.27 -4.70 -31.27
N GLY A 144 -23.16 -5.54 -31.78
CA GLY A 144 -24.60 -5.54 -31.49
C GLY A 144 -25.44 -4.55 -32.29
N ALA A 145 -26.77 -4.72 -32.22
CA ALA A 145 -27.76 -3.92 -32.96
C ALA A 145 -27.78 -2.42 -32.55
N ALA A 146 -27.15 -2.06 -31.44
CA ALA A 146 -27.10 -0.67 -30.93
C ALA A 146 -25.89 0.13 -31.39
N LEU A 147 -25.08 -0.36 -32.37
CA LEU A 147 -23.90 0.29 -32.89
C LEU A 147 -22.93 0.83 -31.79
N ARG A 148 -22.79 0.08 -30.70
CA ARG A 148 -21.86 0.47 -29.62
C ARG A 148 -20.44 0.07 -30.00
N PRO A 149 -19.45 0.94 -29.74
CA PRO A 149 -18.04 0.55 -29.93
C PRO A 149 -17.78 -0.74 -29.17
N GLY A 150 -17.21 -1.74 -29.84
CA GLY A 150 -16.66 -2.92 -29.18
C GLY A 150 -15.45 -2.54 -28.37
N TYR A 151 -15.08 -3.39 -27.44
CA TYR A 151 -13.86 -3.22 -26.64
C TYR A 151 -12.84 -4.29 -27.02
N ALA A 152 -11.60 -3.86 -27.21
CA ALA A 152 -10.47 -4.78 -27.26
C ALA A 152 -10.16 -5.25 -25.84
N GLU A 153 -10.16 -6.57 -25.67
CA GLU A 153 -9.80 -7.22 -24.43
C GLU A 153 -8.28 -7.36 -24.30
N LYS A 154 -7.80 -7.63 -23.10
CA LYS A 154 -6.39 -7.86 -22.84
C LYS A 154 -5.84 -9.03 -23.67
N VAL A 155 -4.66 -8.86 -24.21
CA VAL A 155 -3.92 -9.91 -24.95
C VAL A 155 -2.96 -10.68 -24.04
N GLN A 156 -2.62 -10.11 -22.87
CA GLN A 156 -1.81 -10.74 -21.85
C GLN A 156 -2.38 -10.45 -20.48
N GLU A 157 -2.53 -11.50 -19.68
CA GLU A 157 -2.91 -11.38 -18.27
C GLU A 157 -1.85 -10.63 -17.46
N GLY A 158 -2.30 -9.90 -16.47
CA GLY A 158 -1.42 -9.41 -15.43
C GLY A 158 -0.89 -10.55 -14.56
N ALA A 159 0.07 -10.24 -13.72
CA ALA A 159 0.65 -11.21 -12.78
C ALA A 159 0.80 -10.59 -11.40
N ASP A 160 0.47 -11.39 -10.37
CA ASP A 160 0.56 -10.95 -8.97
C ASP A 160 2.02 -10.86 -8.48
N GLY A 161 2.95 -11.46 -9.23
CA GLY A 161 4.37 -11.51 -8.87
C GLY A 161 4.69 -12.63 -7.88
N HIS A 162 5.82 -12.45 -7.20
CA HIS A 162 6.37 -13.40 -6.24
C HIS A 162 6.18 -12.89 -4.80
N GLU A 163 6.52 -13.74 -3.84
CA GLU A 163 6.57 -13.33 -2.44
C GLU A 163 7.56 -12.16 -2.24
N LEU A 164 7.15 -11.21 -1.41
CA LEU A 164 7.99 -10.07 -1.08
C LEU A 164 9.22 -10.49 -0.30
N THR A 165 10.34 -9.88 -0.63
CA THR A 165 11.59 -9.96 0.12
C THR A 165 11.82 -8.65 0.89
N ASP A 166 12.78 -8.65 1.81
CA ASP A 166 13.21 -7.42 2.48
C ASP A 166 13.66 -6.34 1.47
N TYR A 167 14.34 -6.75 0.40
CA TYR A 167 14.83 -5.82 -0.62
C TYR A 167 13.72 -5.12 -1.41
N ASP A 168 12.59 -5.78 -1.60
CA ASP A 168 11.42 -5.17 -2.24
C ASP A 168 10.83 -4.06 -1.34
N LEU A 169 10.83 -4.28 -0.01
CA LEU A 169 10.39 -3.30 0.97
C LEU A 169 11.36 -2.13 1.09
N VAL A 170 12.66 -2.38 1.05
CA VAL A 170 13.69 -1.34 0.98
C VAL A 170 13.50 -0.51 -0.29
N GLY A 171 13.39 -1.17 -1.43
CA GLY A 171 13.22 -0.53 -2.73
C GLY A 171 14.45 0.22 -3.24
N SER A 172 14.23 1.14 -4.14
CA SER A 172 15.26 1.94 -4.79
C SER A 172 14.88 3.41 -4.86
N ARG A 173 15.71 4.30 -4.35
CA ARG A 173 15.49 5.76 -4.44
C ARG A 173 15.47 6.22 -5.90
N ARG A 174 16.34 5.68 -6.75
CA ARG A 174 16.37 6.01 -8.19
C ARG A 174 15.08 5.62 -8.90
N ALA A 175 14.48 4.50 -8.53
CA ALA A 175 13.25 4.00 -9.13
C ALA A 175 11.98 4.50 -8.40
N GLY A 176 12.12 5.17 -7.25
CA GLY A 176 10.98 5.59 -6.43
C GLY A 176 10.15 4.41 -5.90
N THR A 177 10.80 3.29 -5.55
CA THR A 177 10.12 2.07 -5.11
C THR A 177 10.37 1.78 -3.63
N GLY A 178 9.56 0.90 -3.03
CA GLY A 178 9.67 0.56 -1.61
C GLY A 178 9.48 1.78 -0.73
N ASN A 179 10.31 1.92 0.30
CA ASN A 179 10.28 3.07 1.22
C ASN A 179 10.42 4.41 0.48
N PHE A 180 11.21 4.46 -0.61
CA PHE A 180 11.49 5.68 -1.35
C PHE A 180 10.33 6.17 -2.22
N ALA A 181 9.28 5.40 -2.40
CA ALA A 181 8.03 5.90 -2.99
C ALA A 181 7.39 7.01 -2.13
N LEU A 182 7.71 7.06 -0.83
CA LEU A 182 7.27 8.11 0.09
C LEU A 182 8.06 9.43 -0.04
N ASP A 183 9.14 9.48 -0.83
CA ASP A 183 9.93 10.71 -1.04
C ASP A 183 9.12 11.83 -1.73
N THR A 184 8.05 11.48 -2.42
CA THR A 184 7.12 12.45 -3.03
C THR A 184 6.29 13.24 -2.02
N LEU A 185 6.19 12.77 -0.77
CA LEU A 185 5.45 13.45 0.28
C LEU A 185 6.30 14.56 0.91
N SER A 186 5.75 15.76 1.03
CA SER A 186 6.44 16.89 1.67
C SER A 186 6.60 16.71 3.18
N ARG A 187 5.65 16.04 3.82
CA ARG A 187 5.66 15.77 5.26
C ARG A 187 5.32 14.31 5.54
N LEU A 188 6.04 13.74 6.49
CA LEU A 188 5.85 12.37 6.95
C LEU A 188 6.11 12.33 8.47
N ASP A 189 5.12 11.95 9.25
CA ASP A 189 5.21 11.93 10.71
C ASP A 189 5.48 10.51 11.23
N LEU A 190 4.73 9.52 10.71
CA LEU A 190 4.84 8.12 11.10
C LEU A 190 4.99 7.22 9.89
N VAL A 191 5.83 6.22 9.98
CA VAL A 191 5.96 5.14 9.00
C VAL A 191 5.66 3.82 9.70
N TYR A 192 4.86 2.99 9.05
CA TYR A 192 4.60 1.63 9.50
C TYR A 192 4.75 0.68 8.32
N LEU A 193 5.58 -0.33 8.48
CA LEU A 193 5.71 -1.44 7.54
C LEU A 193 4.94 -2.64 8.10
N PRO A 194 3.77 -2.98 7.57
CA PRO A 194 3.10 -4.21 7.97
C PRO A 194 3.92 -5.42 7.51
N PRO A 195 3.93 -6.52 8.27
CA PRO A 195 4.57 -7.75 7.82
C PRO A 195 4.09 -8.18 6.44
N PRO A 196 4.96 -8.77 5.59
CA PRO A 196 4.61 -9.14 4.22
C PRO A 196 3.55 -10.26 4.13
N GLY A 197 3.23 -10.90 5.25
CA GLY A 197 2.22 -11.94 5.36
C GLY A 197 1.91 -12.29 6.81
N LYS A 198 0.84 -13.06 7.04
CA LYS A 198 0.36 -13.40 8.40
C LYS A 198 1.40 -14.06 9.31
N ASN A 199 2.24 -14.92 8.75
CA ASN A 199 3.21 -15.74 9.49
C ASN A 199 4.66 -15.37 9.15
N ARG A 200 4.89 -14.17 8.66
CA ARG A 200 6.22 -13.68 8.31
C ARG A 200 6.50 -12.40 9.07
N ASP A 201 7.66 -12.34 9.66
CA ASP A 201 8.17 -11.11 10.26
C ASP A 201 8.91 -10.28 9.21
N LEU A 202 9.06 -8.98 9.48
CA LEU A 202 9.99 -8.14 8.74
C LEU A 202 11.42 -8.58 9.08
N GLY A 203 12.25 -8.67 8.05
CA GLY A 203 13.67 -8.93 8.26
C GLY A 203 14.43 -7.68 8.72
N PRO A 204 15.66 -7.87 9.20
CA PRO A 204 16.47 -6.76 9.71
C PRO A 204 16.80 -5.73 8.62
N ALA A 205 16.97 -6.13 7.38
CA ALA A 205 17.32 -5.21 6.28
C ALA A 205 16.20 -4.20 6.02
N SER A 206 14.93 -4.64 5.99
CA SER A 206 13.80 -3.73 5.80
C SER A 206 13.60 -2.79 6.98
N LEU A 207 13.78 -3.27 8.22
CA LEU A 207 13.66 -2.44 9.42
C LEU A 207 14.76 -1.39 9.54
N LEU A 208 16.01 -1.76 9.29
CA LEU A 208 17.14 -0.81 9.30
C LEU A 208 17.02 0.24 8.20
N ALA A 209 16.62 -0.16 6.99
CA ALA A 209 16.41 0.78 5.90
C ALA A 209 15.24 1.74 6.15
N ALA A 210 14.15 1.24 6.74
CA ALA A 210 13.01 2.08 7.12
C ALA A 210 13.36 3.05 8.25
N GLU A 211 14.16 2.61 9.22
CA GLU A 211 14.67 3.49 10.29
C GLU A 211 15.53 4.62 9.71
N LEU A 212 16.50 4.27 8.86
CA LEU A 212 17.35 5.25 8.20
C LEU A 212 16.53 6.26 7.40
N PHE A 213 15.55 5.78 6.65
CA PHE A 213 14.61 6.63 5.92
C PHE A 213 13.83 7.56 6.85
N CYS A 214 13.30 7.04 7.96
CA CYS A 214 12.59 7.85 8.96
C CYS A 214 13.49 8.91 9.58
N ARG A 215 14.72 8.56 9.91
CA ARG A 215 15.70 9.50 10.49
C ARG A 215 16.04 10.63 9.51
N GLU A 216 16.24 10.32 8.23
CA GLU A 216 16.47 11.32 7.18
C GLU A 216 15.28 12.28 7.01
N ARG A 217 14.06 11.77 7.22
CA ARG A 217 12.79 12.51 7.03
C ARG A 217 12.26 13.18 8.30
N GLY A 218 12.90 12.96 9.45
CA GLY A 218 12.39 13.41 10.75
C GLY A 218 11.08 12.70 11.16
N ALA A 219 10.84 11.50 10.63
CA ALA A 219 9.67 10.68 10.92
C ALA A 219 9.97 9.64 11.99
N MET A 220 8.92 8.99 12.51
CA MET A 220 9.02 7.91 13.50
C MET A 220 8.59 6.59 12.86
N LEU A 221 9.46 5.57 12.95
CA LEU A 221 9.13 4.20 12.56
C LEU A 221 8.38 3.48 13.68
N ILE A 222 7.27 2.85 13.35
CA ILE A 222 6.61 1.86 14.21
C ILE A 222 7.04 0.48 13.72
N ALA A 223 7.82 -0.24 14.54
CA ALA A 223 8.27 -1.59 14.26
C ALA A 223 7.46 -2.58 15.10
N ASP A 224 6.87 -3.60 14.46
CA ASP A 224 6.16 -4.64 15.19
C ASP A 224 7.13 -5.60 15.89
N PRO A 225 6.74 -6.15 17.05
CA PRO A 225 7.49 -7.21 17.72
C PRO A 225 7.51 -8.46 16.83
N GLN A 226 8.64 -9.15 16.77
CA GLN A 226 8.74 -10.40 16.01
C GLN A 226 7.89 -11.51 16.63
N SER A 227 7.47 -12.48 15.81
CA SER A 227 6.58 -13.57 16.26
C SER A 227 7.17 -14.43 17.37
N GLY A 228 8.51 -14.53 17.40
CA GLY A 228 9.24 -15.25 18.45
C GLY A 228 9.31 -14.52 19.81
N TRP A 229 8.88 -13.26 19.90
CA TRP A 229 8.90 -12.49 21.16
C TRP A 229 7.64 -12.80 21.99
N VAL A 230 7.59 -13.99 22.56
CA VAL A 230 6.41 -14.50 23.28
C VAL A 230 6.47 -14.29 24.78
N THR A 231 7.62 -13.83 25.32
CA THR A 231 7.80 -13.45 26.73
C THR A 231 8.67 -12.20 26.82
N PRO A 232 8.65 -11.44 27.94
CA PRO A 232 9.51 -10.27 28.14
C PRO A 232 10.99 -10.58 27.91
N ALA A 233 11.50 -11.69 28.44
CA ALA A 233 12.90 -12.11 28.24
C ALA A 233 13.24 -12.34 26.76
N LYS A 234 12.37 -13.03 26.02
CA LYS A 234 12.56 -13.25 24.58
C LYS A 234 12.45 -11.96 23.77
N ALA A 235 11.60 -11.03 24.18
CA ALA A 235 11.49 -9.72 23.55
C ALA A 235 12.76 -8.88 23.75
N ILE A 236 13.30 -8.86 24.96
CA ILE A 236 14.57 -8.18 25.31
C ILE A 236 15.73 -8.78 24.52
N ASP A 237 15.87 -10.10 24.51
CA ASP A 237 16.88 -10.78 23.72
C ASP A 237 16.71 -10.52 22.20
N GLY A 238 15.48 -10.45 21.75
CA GLY A 238 15.14 -10.21 20.35
C GLY A 238 15.51 -8.81 19.90
N VAL A 239 15.18 -7.78 20.67
CA VAL A 239 15.53 -6.40 20.32
C VAL A 239 17.03 -6.17 20.30
N ARG A 240 17.75 -6.77 21.27
CA ARG A 240 19.23 -6.72 21.29
C ARG A 240 19.84 -7.37 20.06
N ARG A 241 19.33 -8.53 19.64
CA ARG A 241 19.80 -9.23 18.42
C ARG A 241 19.42 -8.50 17.13
N LEU A 242 18.30 -7.79 17.12
CA LEU A 242 17.89 -7.00 15.97
C LEU A 242 18.88 -5.86 15.70
N GLY A 243 19.53 -5.34 16.74
CA GLY A 243 20.49 -4.25 16.63
C GLY A 243 19.88 -2.91 16.17
N LEU A 244 18.56 -2.79 16.24
CA LEU A 244 17.84 -1.56 15.91
C LEU A 244 17.79 -0.66 17.14
N ALA A 245 18.77 0.23 17.23
CA ALA A 245 18.85 1.22 18.28
C ALA A 245 18.69 2.61 17.66
N SER A 246 17.57 3.29 17.88
CA SER A 246 17.29 4.56 17.22
C SER A 246 16.28 5.40 17.99
N PRO A 247 16.48 6.73 18.07
CA PRO A 247 15.48 7.66 18.58
C PRO A 247 14.29 7.83 17.61
N ASN A 248 14.39 7.32 16.38
CA ASN A 248 13.36 7.41 15.34
C ASN A 248 12.58 6.09 15.14
N ALA A 249 12.69 5.15 16.07
CA ALA A 249 11.92 3.90 16.04
C ALA A 249 11.30 3.57 17.38
N MET A 250 10.11 2.98 17.35
CA MET A 250 9.41 2.49 18.53
C MET A 250 8.83 1.11 18.27
N THR A 251 8.81 0.27 19.30
CA THR A 251 8.23 -1.06 19.29
C THR A 251 7.34 -1.26 20.50
N TYR A 252 6.20 -1.90 20.32
CA TYR A 252 5.25 -2.21 21.38
C TYR A 252 5.14 -3.72 21.57
N PHE A 253 5.20 -4.19 22.79
CA PHE A 253 5.13 -5.60 23.19
C PHE A 253 4.00 -5.82 24.21
N PRO A 254 3.24 -6.91 24.10
CA PRO A 254 3.32 -8.04 23.19
C PRO A 254 2.53 -7.83 21.87
N ARG A 255 2.52 -8.84 20.97
CA ARG A 255 1.52 -8.96 19.92
C ARG A 255 0.13 -9.15 20.52
N MET A 256 -0.90 -8.96 19.71
CA MET A 256 -2.28 -9.05 20.15
C MET A 256 -3.03 -10.15 19.43
N TYR A 257 -3.96 -10.80 20.11
CA TYR A 257 -5.01 -11.61 19.51
C TYR A 257 -6.22 -10.73 19.20
N GLN A 258 -6.90 -11.04 18.10
CA GLN A 258 -8.24 -10.52 17.86
C GLN A 258 -9.24 -11.51 18.46
N ARG A 259 -10.18 -11.04 19.30
CA ARG A 259 -11.11 -11.89 20.08
C ARG A 259 -11.91 -12.88 19.23
N ASP A 260 -12.41 -12.43 18.08
CA ASP A 260 -13.18 -13.25 17.14
C ASP A 260 -12.32 -13.71 15.94
N GLY A 261 -11.01 -13.78 16.12
CA GLY A 261 -10.06 -14.15 15.09
C GLY A 261 -9.73 -15.65 15.07
N ASP A 262 -8.78 -16.00 14.22
CA ASP A 262 -8.30 -17.36 14.01
C ASP A 262 -7.33 -17.86 15.11
N GLY A 263 -7.26 -17.17 16.26
CA GLY A 263 -6.38 -17.49 17.36
C GLY A 263 -4.90 -17.15 17.14
N SER A 264 -4.54 -16.57 16.00
CA SER A 264 -3.16 -16.16 15.74
C SER A 264 -2.87 -14.78 16.34
N ALA A 265 -1.69 -14.61 16.96
CA ALA A 265 -1.23 -13.33 17.42
C ALA A 265 -0.86 -12.44 16.22
N ARG A 266 -1.39 -11.22 16.21
CA ARG A 266 -1.23 -10.27 15.11
C ARG A 266 -0.44 -9.05 15.55
N THR A 267 0.12 -8.38 14.59
CA THR A 267 0.72 -7.07 14.73
C THR A 267 -0.38 -6.00 14.82
N ILE A 268 -0.08 -4.93 15.53
CA ILE A 268 -1.02 -3.83 15.77
C ILE A 268 -0.43 -2.45 15.47
N GLY A 269 0.64 -2.39 14.67
CA GLY A 269 1.28 -1.10 14.32
C GLY A 269 0.29 -0.09 13.73
N GLY A 270 -0.72 -0.56 12.97
CA GLY A 270 -1.80 0.31 12.49
C GLY A 270 -2.62 0.92 13.62
N ALA A 271 -2.98 0.14 14.65
CA ALA A 271 -3.72 0.63 15.82
C ALA A 271 -2.89 1.64 16.63
N ILE A 272 -1.59 1.34 16.80
CA ILE A 272 -0.64 2.23 17.47
C ILE A 272 -0.56 3.56 16.72
N ALA A 273 -0.31 3.54 15.42
CA ALA A 273 -0.26 4.73 14.57
C ALA A 273 -1.55 5.57 14.69
N GLY A 274 -2.72 4.92 14.64
CA GLY A 274 -4.01 5.59 14.81
C GLY A 274 -4.16 6.27 16.16
N ARG A 275 -3.70 5.63 17.24
CA ARG A 275 -3.75 6.19 18.59
C ARG A 275 -2.80 7.37 18.77
N LEU A 276 -1.57 7.26 18.28
CA LEU A 276 -0.60 8.35 18.32
C LEU A 276 -1.12 9.57 17.55
N CYS A 277 -1.61 9.39 16.33
CA CYS A 277 -2.23 10.47 15.56
C CYS A 277 -3.44 11.11 16.27
N LYS A 278 -4.22 10.34 17.00
CA LYS A 278 -5.33 10.86 17.79
C LYS A 278 -4.82 11.66 18.99
N GLN A 279 -3.80 11.17 19.68
CA GLN A 279 -3.19 11.82 20.85
C GLN A 279 -2.63 13.20 20.47
N ASP A 280 -1.85 13.28 19.40
CA ASP A 280 -1.26 14.54 18.93
C ASP A 280 -2.33 15.62 18.64
N ARG A 281 -3.48 15.22 18.10
CA ARG A 281 -4.59 16.15 17.88
C ARG A 281 -5.27 16.61 19.16
N LEU A 282 -5.19 15.83 20.22
CA LEU A 282 -5.77 16.14 21.53
C LEU A 282 -4.77 16.80 22.48
N ALA A 283 -3.51 16.95 22.08
CA ALA A 283 -2.42 17.49 22.89
C ALA A 283 -2.60 18.94 23.34
N SER A 284 -3.64 19.64 22.83
CA SER A 284 -4.07 20.95 23.35
C SER A 284 -4.82 20.87 24.68
N GLY A 285 -5.03 19.66 25.24
CA GLY A 285 -5.68 19.42 26.54
C GLY A 285 -4.72 18.72 27.52
N PRO A 286 -5.10 18.61 28.80
CA PRO A 286 -4.30 17.90 29.79
C PRO A 286 -4.10 16.44 29.33
N ALA A 287 -2.84 15.99 29.37
CA ALA A 287 -2.49 14.61 29.01
C ALA A 287 -3.33 13.65 29.88
N PRO A 288 -4.06 12.69 29.29
CA PRO A 288 -4.76 11.72 30.10
C PRO A 288 -3.72 10.83 30.81
N ASP A 289 -3.69 10.87 32.14
CA ASP A 289 -2.82 10.05 33.00
C ASP A 289 -2.96 8.53 32.80
N ALA A 290 -3.75 8.14 31.88
CA ALA A 290 -4.27 6.80 31.78
C ALA A 290 -3.97 6.09 30.45
N GLY A 291 -2.77 6.18 29.88
CA GLY A 291 -2.37 5.41 28.68
C GLY A 291 -3.43 5.33 27.55
N LEU A 292 -3.03 5.04 26.34
CA LEU A 292 -3.96 4.98 25.20
C LEU A 292 -4.67 3.63 25.16
N ALA A 293 -5.98 3.60 25.42
CA ALA A 293 -6.77 2.38 25.35
C ALA A 293 -6.92 1.89 23.90
N LEU A 294 -6.69 0.60 23.67
CA LEU A 294 -6.95 -0.09 22.41
C LEU A 294 -8.41 -0.53 22.30
N SER A 295 -8.81 -1.06 21.15
CA SER A 295 -10.14 -1.63 20.95
C SER A 295 -10.38 -2.84 21.87
N ARG A 296 -11.65 -3.09 22.22
CA ARG A 296 -12.03 -4.21 23.15
C ARG A 296 -11.84 -5.59 22.53
N ASP A 297 -11.77 -5.67 21.23
CA ASP A 297 -11.55 -6.90 20.49
C ASP A 297 -10.07 -7.31 20.42
N LEU A 298 -9.16 -6.45 20.89
CA LEU A 298 -7.74 -6.73 20.97
C LEU A 298 -7.37 -7.20 22.38
N VAL A 299 -6.78 -8.39 22.46
CA VAL A 299 -6.34 -9.04 23.71
C VAL A 299 -4.86 -9.31 23.62
N ALA A 300 -4.09 -8.94 24.66
CA ALA A 300 -2.66 -9.16 24.69
C ALA A 300 -2.31 -10.66 24.61
N ALA A 301 -1.37 -11.01 23.75
CA ALA A 301 -0.89 -12.39 23.59
C ALA A 301 -0.08 -12.87 24.79
N PHE A 302 0.40 -11.95 25.60
CA PHE A 302 1.08 -12.18 26.87
C PHE A 302 0.64 -11.12 27.87
N ASN A 303 0.41 -11.53 29.13
CA ASN A 303 0.11 -10.58 30.20
C ASN A 303 1.42 -10.02 30.75
N VAL A 304 1.71 -8.77 30.46
CA VAL A 304 2.89 -8.08 31.03
C VAL A 304 2.58 -7.68 32.43
N GLU A 305 3.32 -8.23 33.38
CA GLU A 305 3.20 -7.90 34.79
C GLU A 305 3.91 -6.57 35.10
N PRO A 306 3.48 -5.85 36.16
CA PRO A 306 4.11 -4.59 36.56
C PRO A 306 5.63 -4.68 36.74
N ASP A 307 6.13 -5.82 37.21
CA ASP A 307 7.55 -6.06 37.47
C ASP A 307 8.36 -6.20 36.16
N ASP A 308 7.73 -6.55 35.02
CA ASP A 308 8.37 -6.67 33.71
C ASP A 308 8.57 -5.29 33.04
N VAL A 309 7.72 -4.31 33.38
CA VAL A 309 7.68 -2.99 32.71
C VAL A 309 9.04 -2.29 32.75
N PRO A 310 9.73 -2.14 33.90
CA PRO A 310 11.00 -1.41 33.94
C PRO A 310 12.11 -2.09 33.11
N ALA A 311 12.07 -3.41 32.96
CA ALA A 311 13.05 -4.16 32.20
C ALA A 311 12.82 -3.96 30.69
N LEU A 312 11.55 -4.00 30.23
CA LEU A 312 11.17 -3.73 28.84
C LEU A 312 11.51 -2.29 28.44
N GLU A 313 11.14 -1.30 29.24
CA GLU A 313 11.38 0.12 28.95
C GLU A 313 12.86 0.47 28.88
N ARG A 314 13.72 -0.16 29.69
CA ARG A 314 15.18 0.01 29.60
C ARG A 314 15.75 -0.38 28.26
N GLU A 315 15.15 -1.38 27.60
CA GLU A 315 15.54 -1.82 26.27
C GLU A 315 14.78 -1.08 25.14
N GLY A 316 13.97 -0.07 25.48
CA GLY A 316 13.18 0.69 24.52
C GLY A 316 11.93 -0.01 24.02
N LEU A 317 11.50 -1.08 24.68
CA LEU A 317 10.25 -1.78 24.39
C LEU A 317 9.09 -1.14 25.16
N ASN A 318 8.03 -0.76 24.44
CA ASN A 318 6.84 -0.16 25.04
C ASN A 318 5.85 -1.27 25.45
N PRO A 319 5.58 -1.45 26.75
CA PRO A 319 4.67 -2.49 27.18
C PRO A 319 3.22 -2.13 26.88
N ILE A 320 2.46 -3.14 26.46
CA ILE A 320 0.99 -3.11 26.39
C ILE A 320 0.48 -3.85 27.61
N ILE A 321 -0.20 -3.14 28.50
CA ILE A 321 -0.72 -3.69 29.74
C ILE A 321 -2.23 -3.87 29.68
N ASN A 322 -2.76 -4.79 30.48
CA ASN A 322 -4.19 -4.91 30.73
C ASN A 322 -4.65 -3.81 31.67
N GLY A 323 -5.47 -2.91 31.17
CA GLY A 323 -6.09 -1.85 31.99
C GLY A 323 -7.36 -2.31 32.69
N ALA A 324 -7.92 -1.43 33.51
CA ALA A 324 -9.22 -1.63 34.13
C ALA A 324 -10.29 -1.96 33.04
N ALA A 325 -11.24 -2.82 33.39
CA ALA A 325 -12.29 -3.33 32.48
C ALA A 325 -11.77 -4.18 31.31
N GLY A 326 -10.58 -4.82 31.43
CA GLY A 326 -10.07 -5.79 30.46
C GLY A 326 -9.71 -5.21 29.09
N ARG A 327 -9.43 -3.92 29.01
CA ARG A 327 -8.91 -3.27 27.82
C ARG A 327 -7.40 -3.17 27.85
N ALA A 328 -6.75 -3.58 26.78
CA ALA A 328 -5.34 -3.33 26.61
C ALA A 328 -5.04 -1.83 26.45
N ARG A 329 -3.93 -1.39 26.99
CA ARG A 329 -3.50 0.02 26.99
C ARG A 329 -2.03 0.13 26.62
N LEU A 330 -1.72 1.12 25.78
CA LEU A 330 -0.36 1.53 25.51
C LEU A 330 0.13 2.44 26.65
N LEU A 331 1.27 2.11 27.22
CA LEU A 331 1.95 3.03 28.14
C LEU A 331 2.61 4.18 27.35
N PRO A 332 3.07 5.25 28.04
CA PRO A 332 3.83 6.33 27.40
C PRO A 332 5.00 5.77 26.58
N SER A 333 5.17 6.32 25.36
CA SER A 333 6.11 5.77 24.40
C SER A 333 7.56 6.14 24.72
N VAL A 334 8.43 5.14 24.69
CA VAL A 334 9.90 5.29 24.62
C VAL A 334 10.37 4.83 23.25
N THR A 335 11.47 5.41 22.77
CA THR A 335 12.11 4.97 21.53
C THR A 335 13.09 3.83 21.79
N LEU A 336 13.42 3.08 20.74
CA LEU A 336 14.47 2.07 20.79
C LEU A 336 15.81 2.79 21.05
N ARG A 337 16.37 2.61 22.24
CA ARG A 337 17.61 3.29 22.61
C ARG A 337 18.81 2.53 22.08
N GLY A 338 19.76 3.30 21.54
CA GLY A 338 21.13 2.80 21.42
C GLY A 338 21.66 2.55 22.83
N GLY A 339 22.24 1.37 23.03
CA GLY A 339 22.97 1.04 24.26
C GLY A 339 24.16 1.97 24.47
#